data_a390bcf59180d7b4f3f3a0864816305b
#
_entry.id   a390bcf59180d7b4f3f3a0864816305b
#
_cell.length_a   1.000
_cell.length_b   1.000
_cell.length_c   1.000
_cell.angle_alpha   90.00
_cell.angle_beta   90.00
_cell.angle_gamma   90.00
#
_symmetry.space_group_name_H-M   'P 1'
#
loop_
_entity.id
_entity.type
_entity.pdbx_description
1 polymer ?
#
loop_
_entity_poly.entity_id
_entity_poly.type
_entity_poly.pdbx_seq_one_letter_code
_entity_poly.pdbx_strand_id
1 'polypeptide(L)'
;MSIRDSRTLGEWQDKTRVSPHIPYSLTHEDIFDNGGMANMANWDFTVMGERLANDERCAGPGLAAYFVKGVIDRDIPMHVGTCVEELVVDDGTVVGLRATRDGEDIYVKANRGVVIAVSSFERNVDYSRKLALQIEPRSMVMPSIKGAHLRLAGEAGAQIARVPDVSMLGFHIPGEEQEEGVPLWRGALPFMGLPHTIVVNHRGKRFANEAFYRSVYFGLDEIDGMTQSYKNFPCWIIMDRQGREKYPFGSVMPGDDFPDGVGVKAATLAELAAKIGVDAHGLAATVDTFNGYCETGEDRDFQRGTYPWGAMMCGDPKQKPNPNLGPVLKSPFYAVELHRMAGGGITSTGILIDEHCRAVGWDDKPIEGLYVAGNSAARLDNGALMQSGITNARGITHGYLAGRHAAGKPSGLLQQEVTRQSL
;
A
#
# COMPACT_ATOMS: atom_id res chain seq x y z
N MET A 1 -11.60 -6.99 -13.74
CA MET A 1 -10.32 -7.74 -13.62
C MET A 1 -10.66 -9.22 -13.73
N SER A 2 -10.02 -9.96 -14.60
CA SER A 2 -10.40 -11.36 -14.90
C SER A 2 -10.18 -12.25 -13.68
N ILE A 3 -11.20 -13.04 -13.35
CA ILE A 3 -11.11 -14.17 -12.43
C ILE A 3 -10.15 -15.19 -13.06
N ARG A 4 -9.25 -15.78 -12.26
CA ARG A 4 -8.31 -16.79 -12.69
C ARG A 4 -8.45 -18.04 -11.85
N ASP A 5 -8.76 -19.14 -12.52
CA ASP A 5 -8.69 -20.47 -11.94
C ASP A 5 -7.21 -20.83 -11.72
N SER A 6 -6.79 -20.84 -10.47
CA SER A 6 -5.39 -21.07 -10.12
C SER A 6 -4.96 -22.51 -10.26
N ARG A 7 -5.90 -23.48 -10.38
CA ARG A 7 -5.60 -24.88 -10.70
C ARG A 7 -4.86 -25.04 -12.01
N THR A 8 -5.00 -24.05 -12.93
CA THR A 8 -4.23 -23.99 -14.17
C THR A 8 -2.74 -23.72 -13.99
N LEU A 9 -2.31 -23.36 -12.77
CA LEU A 9 -0.90 -23.14 -12.42
C LEU A 9 -0.16 -24.45 -12.09
N GLY A 10 -0.87 -25.57 -11.93
CA GLY A 10 -0.27 -26.85 -11.56
C GLY A 10 0.49 -26.77 -10.24
N GLU A 11 1.73 -27.24 -10.22
CA GLU A 11 2.59 -27.19 -9.02
C GLU A 11 2.86 -25.78 -8.46
N TRP A 12 2.59 -24.73 -9.22
CA TRP A 12 2.76 -23.32 -8.83
C TRP A 12 1.54 -22.75 -8.14
N GLN A 13 0.45 -23.48 -8.02
CA GLN A 13 -0.76 -23.04 -7.36
C GLN A 13 -0.49 -22.59 -5.91
N ASP A 14 0.10 -23.49 -5.11
CA ASP A 14 0.40 -23.22 -3.69
C ASP A 14 1.61 -22.31 -3.50
N LYS A 15 2.51 -22.25 -4.50
CA LYS A 15 3.67 -21.36 -4.51
C LYS A 15 3.31 -19.92 -4.88
N THR A 16 2.10 -19.67 -5.41
CA THR A 16 1.62 -18.34 -5.77
C THR A 16 0.85 -17.73 -4.61
N ARG A 17 1.47 -16.79 -3.93
CA ARG A 17 0.96 -16.18 -2.69
C ARG A 17 -0.40 -15.51 -2.89
N VAL A 18 -1.26 -15.65 -1.91
CA VAL A 18 -2.50 -14.87 -1.75
C VAL A 18 -2.31 -13.79 -0.68
N SER A 19 -2.98 -12.65 -0.83
CA SER A 19 -2.88 -11.56 0.13
C SER A 19 -3.75 -11.85 1.37
N PRO A 20 -3.25 -11.63 2.59
CA PRO A 20 -4.06 -11.74 3.80
C PRO A 20 -4.94 -10.51 4.07
N HIS A 21 -4.82 -9.44 3.27
CA HIS A 21 -5.50 -8.17 3.53
C HIS A 21 -6.94 -8.12 3.00
N ILE A 22 -7.20 -8.77 1.88
CA ILE A 22 -8.52 -8.76 1.21
C ILE A 22 -8.82 -10.19 0.76
N PRO A 23 -10.07 -10.66 0.88
CA PRO A 23 -10.46 -11.95 0.32
C PRO A 23 -10.14 -12.01 -1.18
N TYR A 24 -9.40 -13.01 -1.59
CA TYR A 24 -8.90 -13.13 -2.96
C TYR A 24 -9.96 -13.55 -3.99
N SER A 25 -11.15 -13.89 -3.53
CA SER A 25 -12.31 -14.26 -4.36
C SER A 25 -13.18 -13.07 -4.78
N LEU A 26 -12.79 -11.83 -4.41
CA LEU A 26 -13.52 -10.61 -4.71
C LEU A 26 -12.96 -9.88 -5.93
N THR A 27 -13.84 -9.47 -6.84
CA THR A 27 -13.53 -8.49 -7.89
C THR A 27 -13.87 -7.07 -7.45
N HIS A 28 -13.40 -6.08 -8.18
CA HIS A 28 -13.84 -4.69 -7.97
C HIS A 28 -15.31 -4.51 -8.36
N GLU A 29 -15.78 -5.21 -9.38
CA GLU A 29 -17.18 -5.23 -9.79
C GLU A 29 -18.08 -5.72 -8.67
N ASP A 30 -17.71 -6.82 -7.99
CA ASP A 30 -18.48 -7.34 -6.85
C ASP A 30 -18.61 -6.29 -5.73
N ILE A 31 -17.51 -5.58 -5.43
CA ILE A 31 -17.53 -4.51 -4.42
C ILE A 31 -18.50 -3.39 -4.85
N PHE A 32 -18.47 -2.98 -6.12
CA PHE A 32 -19.35 -1.94 -6.63
C PHE A 32 -20.83 -2.37 -6.65
N ASP A 33 -21.10 -3.53 -7.22
CA ASP A 33 -22.47 -4.02 -7.41
C ASP A 33 -23.17 -4.28 -6.07
N ASN A 34 -22.38 -4.61 -5.04
CA ASN A 34 -22.87 -4.80 -3.67
C ASN A 34 -22.84 -3.51 -2.82
N GLY A 35 -22.63 -2.34 -3.42
CA GLY A 35 -22.72 -1.04 -2.73
C GLY A 35 -21.48 -0.62 -1.94
N GLY A 36 -20.30 -1.11 -2.32
CA GLY A 36 -19.00 -0.70 -1.77
C GLY A 36 -18.61 -1.43 -0.50
N MET A 37 -17.41 -1.12 -0.01
CA MET A 37 -16.85 -1.73 1.21
C MET A 37 -17.71 -1.47 2.46
N ALA A 38 -18.38 -0.34 2.52
CA ALA A 38 -19.30 0.02 3.62
C ALA A 38 -20.50 -0.94 3.73
N ASN A 39 -20.87 -1.61 2.65
CA ASN A 39 -22.00 -2.52 2.62
C ASN A 39 -21.59 -4.00 2.72
N MET A 40 -20.40 -4.31 3.19
CA MET A 40 -19.81 -5.66 3.23
C MET A 40 -20.74 -6.70 3.88
N ALA A 41 -21.48 -6.32 4.90
CA ALA A 41 -22.41 -7.23 5.58
C ALA A 41 -23.55 -7.75 4.67
N ASN A 42 -23.79 -7.11 3.53
CA ASN A 42 -24.84 -7.45 2.57
C ASN A 42 -24.27 -7.96 1.22
N TRP A 43 -22.99 -8.29 1.16
CA TRP A 43 -22.41 -8.85 -0.05
C TRP A 43 -22.94 -10.27 -0.33
N ASP A 44 -22.96 -10.63 -1.59
CA ASP A 44 -23.30 -12.01 -1.99
C ASP A 44 -22.11 -12.95 -1.72
N PHE A 45 -22.09 -13.49 -0.51
CA PHE A 45 -21.07 -14.45 -0.08
C PHE A 45 -21.17 -15.80 -0.80
N THR A 46 -22.27 -16.10 -1.48
CA THR A 46 -22.44 -17.35 -2.23
C THR A 46 -21.45 -17.42 -3.38
N VAL A 47 -21.42 -16.39 -4.22
CA VAL A 47 -20.48 -16.28 -5.36
C VAL A 47 -19.02 -16.30 -4.87
N MET A 48 -18.73 -15.61 -3.77
CA MET A 48 -17.40 -15.63 -3.18
C MET A 48 -17.01 -17.02 -2.66
N GLY A 49 -17.93 -17.73 -2.02
CA GLY A 49 -17.72 -19.10 -1.54
C GLY A 49 -17.47 -20.09 -2.68
N GLU A 50 -18.22 -20.00 -3.77
CA GLU A 50 -18.01 -20.81 -4.98
C GLU A 50 -16.63 -20.57 -5.60
N ARG A 51 -16.21 -19.30 -5.71
CA ARG A 51 -14.87 -18.96 -6.20
C ARG A 51 -13.75 -19.47 -5.29
N LEU A 52 -13.95 -19.38 -3.97
CA LEU A 52 -13.00 -19.93 -3.00
C LEU A 52 -12.88 -21.45 -3.14
N ALA A 53 -14.02 -22.17 -3.26
CA ALA A 53 -14.02 -23.61 -3.46
C ALA A 53 -13.33 -24.05 -4.76
N ASN A 54 -13.38 -23.22 -5.78
CA ASN A 54 -12.71 -23.42 -7.06
C ASN A 54 -11.27 -22.85 -7.11
N ASP A 55 -10.77 -22.24 -6.03
CA ASP A 55 -9.52 -21.46 -6.00
C ASP A 55 -9.42 -20.46 -7.16
N GLU A 56 -10.52 -19.77 -7.41
CA GLU A 56 -10.57 -18.67 -8.37
C GLU A 56 -10.07 -17.41 -7.74
N ARG A 57 -8.98 -16.86 -8.26
CA ARG A 57 -8.28 -15.71 -7.71
C ARG A 57 -8.60 -14.44 -8.48
N CYS A 58 -8.97 -13.40 -7.74
CA CYS A 58 -9.33 -12.08 -8.22
C CYS A 58 -8.33 -11.03 -7.74
N ALA A 59 -8.51 -9.79 -8.14
CA ALA A 59 -7.70 -8.64 -7.72
C ALA A 59 -6.18 -8.89 -7.82
N GLY A 60 -5.41 -8.59 -6.77
CA GLY A 60 -3.95 -8.77 -6.72
C GLY A 60 -3.50 -10.22 -6.93
N PRO A 61 -4.05 -11.19 -6.19
CA PRO A 61 -3.77 -12.62 -6.41
C PRO A 61 -4.12 -13.12 -7.82
N GLY A 62 -5.20 -12.63 -8.42
CA GLY A 62 -5.55 -12.93 -9.81
C GLY A 62 -4.55 -12.36 -10.81
N LEU A 63 -4.02 -11.16 -10.56
CA LEU A 63 -2.97 -10.56 -11.38
C LEU A 63 -1.67 -11.36 -11.26
N ALA A 64 -1.28 -11.79 -10.05
CA ALA A 64 -0.12 -12.64 -9.83
C ALA A 64 -0.27 -13.98 -10.57
N ALA A 65 -1.40 -14.66 -10.43
CA ALA A 65 -1.70 -15.90 -11.13
C ALA A 65 -1.63 -15.75 -12.66
N TYR A 66 -2.09 -14.61 -13.19
CA TYR A 66 -1.99 -14.31 -14.61
C TYR A 66 -0.53 -14.26 -15.10
N PHE A 67 0.35 -13.57 -14.38
CA PHE A 67 1.75 -13.49 -14.76
C PHE A 67 2.49 -14.81 -14.56
N VAL A 68 2.24 -15.53 -13.47
CA VAL A 68 2.81 -16.86 -13.23
C VAL A 68 2.41 -17.82 -14.36
N LYS A 69 1.13 -17.82 -14.75
CA LYS A 69 0.67 -18.63 -15.91
C LYS A 69 1.40 -18.23 -17.19
N GLY A 70 1.58 -16.93 -17.41
CA GLY A 70 2.33 -16.44 -18.58
C GLY A 70 3.80 -16.88 -18.61
N VAL A 71 4.43 -17.07 -17.45
CA VAL A 71 5.80 -17.62 -17.32
C VAL A 71 5.80 -19.11 -17.60
N ILE A 72 4.85 -19.86 -17.02
CA ILE A 72 4.67 -21.30 -17.25
C ILE A 72 4.46 -21.59 -18.74
N ASP A 73 3.54 -20.89 -19.41
CA ASP A 73 3.20 -21.09 -20.82
C ASP A 73 4.34 -20.79 -21.79
N ARG A 74 5.43 -20.21 -21.30
CA ARG A 74 6.65 -19.91 -22.08
C ARG A 74 7.85 -20.72 -21.65
N ASP A 75 7.63 -21.73 -20.80
CA ASP A 75 8.70 -22.58 -20.26
C ASP A 75 9.88 -21.78 -19.65
N ILE A 76 9.56 -20.63 -19.02
CA ILE A 76 10.58 -19.83 -18.34
C ILE A 76 10.85 -20.45 -16.97
N PRO A 77 12.10 -20.85 -16.66
CA PRO A 77 12.42 -21.45 -15.37
C PRO A 77 12.15 -20.50 -14.21
N MET A 78 11.47 -21.00 -13.18
CA MET A 78 11.25 -20.29 -11.92
C MET A 78 11.92 -21.07 -10.79
N HIS A 79 12.72 -20.39 -9.96
CA HIS A 79 13.45 -20.98 -8.85
C HIS A 79 12.97 -20.36 -7.54
N VAL A 80 12.25 -21.14 -6.72
CA VAL A 80 11.89 -20.77 -5.35
C VAL A 80 12.97 -21.25 -4.36
N GLY A 81 12.96 -20.72 -3.14
CA GLY A 81 13.97 -21.07 -2.14
C GLY A 81 15.40 -20.70 -2.55
N THR A 82 15.53 -19.75 -3.50
CA THR A 82 16.82 -19.35 -4.07
C THR A 82 17.09 -17.88 -3.74
N CYS A 83 18.08 -17.60 -2.91
CA CYS A 83 18.45 -16.27 -2.48
C CYS A 83 19.63 -15.75 -3.29
N VAL A 84 19.47 -14.61 -3.97
CA VAL A 84 20.56 -13.95 -4.69
C VAL A 84 21.44 -13.21 -3.70
N GLU A 85 22.71 -13.59 -3.64
CA GLU A 85 23.69 -13.05 -2.70
C GLU A 85 24.58 -11.99 -3.33
N GLU A 86 24.86 -12.08 -4.64
CA GLU A 86 25.85 -11.25 -5.30
C GLU A 86 25.57 -11.11 -6.79
N LEU A 87 25.90 -9.95 -7.35
CA LEU A 87 26.00 -9.78 -8.81
C LEU A 87 27.44 -10.08 -9.25
N VAL A 88 27.59 -10.85 -10.31
CA VAL A 88 28.91 -11.10 -10.90
C VAL A 88 29.19 -9.99 -11.91
N VAL A 89 30.23 -9.21 -11.63
CA VAL A 89 30.68 -8.09 -12.47
C VAL A 89 32.01 -8.46 -13.13
N ASP A 90 32.11 -8.26 -14.43
CA ASP A 90 33.32 -8.44 -15.23
C ASP A 90 33.54 -7.19 -16.08
N ASP A 91 34.69 -6.54 -15.88
CA ASP A 91 35.05 -5.28 -16.53
C ASP A 91 33.93 -4.23 -16.53
N GLY A 92 33.30 -4.00 -15.34
CA GLY A 92 32.20 -3.04 -15.15
C GLY A 92 30.84 -3.48 -15.70
N THR A 93 30.74 -4.66 -16.28
CA THR A 93 29.49 -5.22 -16.83
C THR A 93 28.94 -6.32 -15.91
N VAL A 94 27.64 -6.28 -15.61
CA VAL A 94 26.97 -7.36 -14.88
C VAL A 94 26.73 -8.53 -15.82
N VAL A 95 27.45 -9.64 -15.59
CA VAL A 95 27.46 -10.84 -16.45
C VAL A 95 26.72 -12.02 -15.85
N GLY A 96 26.23 -11.90 -14.62
CA GLY A 96 25.51 -12.96 -13.93
C GLY A 96 25.25 -12.67 -12.46
N LEU A 97 24.97 -13.71 -11.71
CA LEU A 97 24.75 -13.64 -10.28
C LEU A 97 25.21 -14.92 -9.57
N ARG A 98 25.50 -14.79 -8.27
CA ARG A 98 25.63 -15.91 -7.35
C ARG A 98 24.40 -15.93 -6.44
N ALA A 99 23.84 -17.11 -6.26
CA ALA A 99 22.69 -17.35 -5.39
C ALA A 99 22.95 -18.57 -4.50
N THR A 100 22.24 -18.64 -3.40
CA THR A 100 22.26 -19.81 -2.51
C THR A 100 20.90 -20.51 -2.57
N ARG A 101 20.92 -21.82 -2.73
CA ARG A 101 19.75 -22.70 -2.64
C ARG A 101 20.11 -23.97 -1.90
N ASP A 102 19.31 -24.32 -0.89
CA ASP A 102 19.53 -25.52 -0.04
C ASP A 102 20.93 -25.55 0.60
N GLY A 103 21.53 -24.38 0.84
CA GLY A 103 22.87 -24.23 1.43
C GLY A 103 24.02 -24.32 0.42
N GLU A 104 23.74 -24.51 -0.86
CA GLU A 104 24.74 -24.57 -1.93
C GLU A 104 24.76 -23.32 -2.80
N ASP A 105 25.97 -22.91 -3.19
CA ASP A 105 26.15 -21.79 -4.10
C ASP A 105 25.82 -22.20 -5.54
N ILE A 106 25.05 -21.36 -6.20
CA ILE A 106 24.65 -21.49 -7.61
C ILE A 106 25.11 -20.26 -8.35
N TYR A 107 25.80 -20.46 -9.47
CA TYR A 107 26.21 -19.39 -10.37
C TYR A 107 25.36 -19.41 -11.64
N VAL A 108 24.73 -18.26 -11.93
CA VAL A 108 23.89 -18.08 -13.12
C VAL A 108 24.52 -17.05 -14.03
N LYS A 109 24.90 -17.47 -15.25
CA LYS A 109 25.39 -16.56 -16.29
C LYS A 109 24.21 -15.86 -16.94
N ALA A 110 24.27 -14.55 -17.08
CA ALA A 110 23.29 -13.73 -17.76
C ALA A 110 23.82 -13.31 -19.12
N ASN A 111 23.22 -13.79 -20.20
CA ASN A 111 23.68 -13.46 -21.54
C ASN A 111 23.30 -12.05 -22.03
N ARG A 112 22.33 -11.41 -21.36
CA ARG A 112 21.79 -10.12 -21.76
C ARG A 112 21.61 -9.15 -20.58
N GLY A 113 21.92 -9.59 -19.37
CA GLY A 113 21.82 -8.82 -18.14
C GLY A 113 20.88 -9.41 -17.11
N VAL A 114 20.87 -8.79 -15.96
CA VAL A 114 20.07 -9.13 -14.78
C VAL A 114 19.05 -8.02 -14.51
N VAL A 115 17.80 -8.38 -14.27
CA VAL A 115 16.74 -7.44 -13.87
C VAL A 115 16.44 -7.61 -12.38
N ILE A 116 16.64 -6.57 -11.58
CA ILE A 116 16.28 -6.55 -10.17
C ILE A 116 14.83 -6.00 -10.04
N ALA A 117 13.93 -6.83 -9.49
CA ALA A 117 12.51 -6.48 -9.30
C ALA A 117 11.99 -6.99 -7.95
N VAL A 118 12.75 -6.77 -6.87
CA VAL A 118 12.51 -7.32 -5.53
C VAL A 118 11.74 -6.37 -4.60
N SER A 119 11.01 -5.40 -5.18
CA SER A 119 10.21 -4.41 -4.46
C SER A 119 11.08 -3.44 -3.63
N SER A 120 10.73 -3.23 -2.37
CA SER A 120 11.24 -2.18 -1.47
C SER A 120 12.11 -2.74 -0.34
N PHE A 121 12.28 -1.98 0.75
CA PHE A 121 13.10 -2.38 1.91
C PHE A 121 12.34 -2.31 3.26
N GLU A 122 11.04 -2.13 3.26
CA GLU A 122 10.26 -1.76 4.44
C GLU A 122 10.33 -2.75 5.60
N ARG A 123 10.68 -4.03 5.36
CA ARG A 123 10.90 -5.03 6.39
C ARG A 123 12.35 -5.07 6.91
N ASN A 124 13.23 -4.25 6.36
CA ASN A 124 14.55 -4.05 6.92
C ASN A 124 14.52 -2.84 7.87
N VAL A 125 14.60 -3.11 9.17
CA VAL A 125 14.50 -2.10 10.23
C VAL A 125 15.61 -1.04 10.08
N ASP A 126 16.82 -1.45 9.74
CA ASP A 126 17.96 -0.56 9.58
C ASP A 126 17.80 0.37 8.38
N TYR A 127 17.38 -0.16 7.22
CA TYR A 127 17.11 0.65 6.04
C TYR A 127 15.91 1.59 6.27
N SER A 128 14.85 1.10 6.92
CA SER A 128 13.70 1.94 7.24
C SER A 128 14.05 3.10 8.16
N ARG A 129 14.94 2.90 9.14
CA ARG A 129 15.43 3.96 10.01
C ARG A 129 16.37 4.93 9.30
N LYS A 130 17.32 4.41 8.52
CA LYS A 130 18.37 5.21 7.87
C LYS A 130 17.87 5.97 6.64
N LEU A 131 16.96 5.37 5.86
CA LEU A 131 16.55 5.88 4.56
C LEU A 131 15.15 6.48 4.56
N ALA A 132 14.24 5.97 5.37
CA ALA A 132 12.87 6.45 5.48
C ALA A 132 12.57 7.17 6.81
N LEU A 133 13.56 7.35 7.68
CA LEU A 133 13.46 8.02 8.98
C LEU A 133 12.33 7.46 9.88
N GLN A 134 11.97 6.19 9.73
CA GLN A 134 10.94 5.54 10.51
C GLN A 134 11.58 4.84 11.72
N ILE A 135 11.30 5.35 12.92
CA ILE A 135 11.85 4.82 14.17
C ILE A 135 11.27 3.42 14.44
N GLU A 136 9.99 3.25 14.23
CA GLU A 136 9.26 1.99 14.38
C GLU A 136 8.64 1.60 13.03
N PRO A 137 9.36 0.87 12.20
CA PRO A 137 8.86 0.53 10.88
C PRO A 137 7.69 -0.46 10.97
N ARG A 138 6.52 0.01 10.58
CA ARG A 138 5.31 -0.78 10.42
C ARG A 138 4.99 -0.84 8.94
N SER A 139 4.62 -2.00 8.43
CA SER A 139 4.36 -2.16 7.00
C SER A 139 3.35 -3.27 6.70
N MET A 140 2.62 -3.09 5.61
CA MET A 140 1.70 -4.08 5.05
C MET A 140 2.40 -5.09 4.14
N VAL A 141 3.64 -4.84 3.72
CA VAL A 141 4.33 -5.73 2.77
C VAL A 141 4.72 -7.05 3.43
N MET A 142 4.92 -8.07 2.59
CA MET A 142 5.31 -9.41 3.06
C MET A 142 6.69 -9.39 3.76
N PRO A 143 6.97 -10.37 4.64
CA PRO A 143 8.21 -10.42 5.45
C PRO A 143 9.50 -10.44 4.64
N SER A 144 9.48 -10.98 3.43
CA SER A 144 10.65 -11.11 2.55
C SER A 144 11.13 -9.79 1.92
N ILE A 145 10.40 -8.68 2.04
CA ILE A 145 10.74 -7.39 1.42
C ILE A 145 11.79 -6.66 2.27
N LYS A 146 13.06 -7.05 2.14
CA LYS A 146 14.16 -6.61 3.01
C LYS A 146 15.22 -5.72 2.30
N GLY A 147 14.98 -5.29 1.06
CA GLY A 147 15.84 -4.30 0.41
C GLY A 147 17.07 -4.87 -0.29
N ALA A 148 17.03 -6.11 -0.75
CA ALA A 148 18.15 -6.74 -1.46
C ALA A 148 18.65 -5.92 -2.67
N HIS A 149 17.77 -5.19 -3.36
CA HIS A 149 18.13 -4.31 -4.47
C HIS A 149 19.17 -3.25 -4.10
N LEU A 150 19.06 -2.64 -2.89
CA LEU A 150 19.99 -1.59 -2.45
C LEU A 150 21.41 -2.14 -2.28
N ARG A 151 21.53 -3.35 -1.70
CA ARG A 151 22.83 -4.00 -1.54
C ARG A 151 23.37 -4.47 -2.90
N LEU A 152 22.62 -5.27 -3.62
CA LEU A 152 23.06 -5.86 -4.89
C LEU A 152 23.48 -4.80 -5.92
N ALA A 153 22.62 -3.82 -6.16
CA ALA A 153 22.92 -2.76 -7.13
C ALA A 153 23.98 -1.80 -6.61
N GLY A 154 24.00 -1.52 -5.28
CA GLY A 154 25.03 -0.67 -4.66
C GLY A 154 26.43 -1.26 -4.75
N GLU A 155 26.60 -2.57 -4.56
CA GLU A 155 27.87 -3.29 -4.75
C GLU A 155 28.35 -3.24 -6.22
N ALA A 156 27.42 -3.18 -7.16
CA ALA A 156 27.73 -2.96 -8.58
C ALA A 156 27.98 -1.47 -8.94
N GLY A 157 27.96 -0.56 -7.96
CA GLY A 157 28.24 0.86 -8.17
C GLY A 157 27.03 1.71 -8.56
N ALA A 158 25.81 1.21 -8.43
CA ALA A 158 24.59 1.94 -8.77
C ALA A 158 24.31 3.10 -7.79
N GLN A 159 23.87 4.20 -8.35
CA GLN A 159 23.45 5.38 -7.61
C GLN A 159 22.07 5.16 -6.95
N ILE A 160 21.98 5.60 -5.71
CA ILE A 160 20.72 5.61 -4.96
C ILE A 160 20.13 7.01 -5.04
N ALA A 161 18.84 7.11 -5.38
CA ALA A 161 18.11 8.36 -5.35
C ALA A 161 16.95 8.30 -4.34
N ARG A 162 16.63 9.46 -3.76
CA ARG A 162 15.59 9.60 -2.75
C ARG A 162 14.56 10.66 -3.17
N VAL A 163 13.29 10.34 -2.93
CA VAL A 163 12.16 11.27 -3.03
C VAL A 163 11.45 11.35 -1.67
N PRO A 164 10.55 12.31 -1.43
CA PRO A 164 9.76 12.33 -0.21
C PRO A 164 9.06 11.00 0.07
N ASP A 165 8.99 10.64 1.35
CA ASP A 165 8.31 9.43 1.79
C ASP A 165 6.80 9.51 1.53
N VAL A 166 6.22 8.35 1.33
CA VAL A 166 4.77 8.16 1.40
C VAL A 166 4.48 7.40 2.68
N SER A 167 3.79 8.06 3.60
CA SER A 167 3.33 7.45 4.85
C SER A 167 1.84 7.14 4.77
N MET A 168 1.43 6.06 5.40
CA MET A 168 0.03 5.65 5.54
C MET A 168 -0.36 5.61 7.00
N LEU A 169 -1.65 5.70 7.28
CA LEU A 169 -2.21 5.34 8.57
C LEU A 169 -2.66 3.88 8.57
N GLY A 170 -2.38 3.19 9.66
CA GLY A 170 -2.80 1.82 9.83
C GLY A 170 -2.94 1.41 11.29
N PHE A 171 -3.38 0.19 11.47
CA PHE A 171 -3.60 -0.44 12.76
C PHE A 171 -3.28 -1.93 12.67
N HIS A 172 -3.14 -2.56 13.82
CA HIS A 172 -2.96 -3.99 13.98
C HIS A 172 -4.01 -4.54 14.93
N ILE A 173 -4.54 -5.72 14.62
CA ILE A 173 -5.44 -6.45 15.51
C ILE A 173 -4.61 -7.58 16.13
N PRO A 174 -4.47 -7.63 17.48
CA PRO A 174 -3.70 -8.66 18.15
C PRO A 174 -4.12 -10.08 17.74
N GLY A 175 -3.15 -10.94 17.47
CA GLY A 175 -3.38 -12.30 16.99
C GLY A 175 -3.49 -12.42 15.46
N GLU A 176 -3.56 -11.32 14.72
CA GLU A 176 -3.46 -11.38 13.27
C GLU A 176 -2.00 -11.33 12.82
N GLU A 177 -1.60 -12.35 12.11
CA GLU A 177 -0.24 -12.52 11.61
C GLU A 177 -0.25 -12.85 10.12
N GLN A 178 0.86 -12.57 9.47
CA GLN A 178 1.19 -13.08 8.15
C GLN A 178 2.30 -14.13 8.28
N GLU A 179 2.94 -14.50 7.18
CA GLU A 179 4.00 -15.50 7.19
C GLU A 179 5.12 -15.15 8.20
N GLU A 180 5.79 -16.13 8.73
CA GLU A 180 6.89 -16.02 9.70
C GLU A 180 6.49 -15.39 11.05
N GLY A 181 5.19 -15.43 11.43
CA GLY A 181 4.69 -14.83 12.67
C GLY A 181 4.79 -13.29 12.71
N VAL A 182 4.89 -12.67 11.56
CA VAL A 182 4.99 -11.20 11.47
C VAL A 182 3.60 -10.58 11.65
N PRO A 183 3.42 -9.57 12.53
CA PRO A 183 2.13 -8.91 12.73
C PRO A 183 1.53 -8.40 11.42
N LEU A 184 0.24 -8.68 11.21
CA LEU A 184 -0.52 -8.20 10.07
C LEU A 184 -0.98 -6.76 10.31
N TRP A 185 -0.27 -5.79 9.74
CA TRP A 185 -0.69 -4.39 9.75
C TRP A 185 -1.69 -4.14 8.63
N ARG A 186 -2.79 -3.48 8.97
CA ARG A 186 -3.86 -3.13 8.03
C ARG A 186 -3.88 -1.64 7.76
N GLY A 187 -4.06 -1.23 6.50
CA GLY A 187 -4.28 0.17 6.16
C GLY A 187 -5.65 0.66 6.65
N ALA A 188 -5.68 1.83 7.27
CA ALA A 188 -6.91 2.43 7.80
C ALA A 188 -7.80 3.08 6.72
N LEU A 189 -7.30 3.20 5.51
CA LEU A 189 -7.94 3.91 4.40
C LEU A 189 -9.42 3.55 4.16
N PRO A 190 -9.85 2.27 4.14
CA PRO A 190 -11.25 1.92 3.90
C PRO A 190 -12.19 2.33 5.04
N PHE A 191 -11.65 2.67 6.20
CA PHE A 191 -12.41 2.90 7.42
C PHE A 191 -12.47 4.38 7.82
N MET A 192 -11.43 5.17 7.50
CA MET A 192 -11.31 6.56 7.92
C MET A 192 -12.40 7.48 7.36
N GLY A 193 -12.85 7.22 6.14
CA GLY A 193 -13.82 8.05 5.43
C GLY A 193 -15.26 7.55 5.52
N LEU A 194 -15.55 6.51 6.31
CA LEU A 194 -16.92 6.02 6.53
C LEU A 194 -17.78 7.04 7.27
N PRO A 195 -19.10 7.09 7.03
CA PRO A 195 -19.99 7.88 7.86
C PRO A 195 -19.86 7.52 9.36
N HIS A 196 -20.16 8.46 10.21
CA HIS A 196 -20.06 8.33 11.68
C HIS A 196 -18.64 8.10 12.21
N THR A 197 -17.62 8.50 11.41
CA THR A 197 -16.21 8.46 11.78
C THR A 197 -15.50 9.77 11.46
N ILE A 198 -14.49 10.13 12.24
CA ILE A 198 -13.52 11.20 11.96
C ILE A 198 -12.13 10.76 12.39
N VAL A 199 -11.08 11.36 11.81
CA VAL A 199 -9.72 11.19 12.31
C VAL A 199 -9.25 12.48 12.97
N VAL A 200 -8.75 12.38 14.19
CA VAL A 200 -8.27 13.52 14.96
C VAL A 200 -6.86 13.31 15.49
N ASN A 201 -6.09 14.38 15.61
CA ASN A 201 -4.79 14.41 16.27
C ASN A 201 -4.94 14.56 17.80
N HIS A 202 -3.82 14.63 18.52
CA HIS A 202 -3.78 14.81 19.99
C HIS A 202 -4.48 16.08 20.49
N ARG A 203 -4.68 17.08 19.62
CA ARG A 203 -5.44 18.30 19.93
C ARG A 203 -6.96 18.16 19.69
N GLY A 204 -7.43 16.95 19.37
CA GLY A 204 -8.81 16.69 19.01
C GLY A 204 -9.26 17.34 17.69
N LYS A 205 -8.33 17.67 16.80
CA LYS A 205 -8.61 18.35 15.53
C LYS A 205 -8.44 17.40 14.33
N ARG A 206 -9.42 17.47 13.41
CA ARG A 206 -9.24 16.92 12.07
C ARG A 206 -8.10 17.66 11.35
N PHE A 207 -7.41 17.00 10.46
CA PHE A 207 -6.25 17.57 9.76
C PHE A 207 -6.23 17.25 8.27
N ALA A 208 -7.19 16.49 7.75
CA ALA A 208 -7.24 16.08 6.36
C ALA A 208 -8.66 15.66 5.95
N ASN A 209 -8.86 15.48 4.64
CA ASN A 209 -9.99 14.76 4.10
C ASN A 209 -9.76 13.25 4.27
N GLU A 210 -10.41 12.64 5.22
CA GLU A 210 -10.23 11.23 5.57
C GLU A 210 -10.71 10.26 4.48
N ALA A 211 -11.58 10.71 3.60
CA ALA A 211 -12.04 9.95 2.44
C ALA A 211 -11.09 10.06 1.23
N PHE A 212 -10.02 10.84 1.33
CA PHE A 212 -9.05 11.03 0.26
C PHE A 212 -7.62 10.84 0.74
N TYR A 213 -7.06 9.68 0.49
CA TYR A 213 -5.77 9.23 1.03
C TYR A 213 -4.60 10.22 0.83
N ARG A 214 -4.57 10.95 -0.29
CA ARG A 214 -3.50 11.94 -0.54
C ARG A 214 -3.56 13.11 0.46
N SER A 215 -4.75 13.56 0.80
CA SER A 215 -4.93 14.61 1.81
C SER A 215 -4.38 14.16 3.17
N VAL A 216 -4.66 12.91 3.54
CA VAL A 216 -4.15 12.33 4.78
C VAL A 216 -2.63 12.23 4.76
N TYR A 217 -2.03 11.70 3.70
CA TYR A 217 -0.58 11.47 3.63
C TYR A 217 0.22 12.76 3.80
N PHE A 218 -0.17 13.83 3.14
CA PHE A 218 0.51 15.12 3.30
C PHE A 218 0.30 15.71 4.70
N GLY A 219 -0.87 15.52 5.30
CA GLY A 219 -1.12 15.93 6.69
C GLY A 219 -0.25 15.21 7.71
N LEU A 220 0.22 13.98 7.40
CA LEU A 220 1.07 13.21 8.32
C LEU A 220 2.52 13.75 8.40
N ASP A 221 2.97 14.48 7.41
CA ASP A 221 4.35 14.99 7.33
C ASP A 221 4.47 16.43 7.85
N GLU A 222 3.37 17.04 8.33
CA GLU A 222 3.42 18.36 8.96
C GLU A 222 4.20 18.31 10.27
N ILE A 223 5.22 19.18 10.36
CA ILE A 223 6.04 19.34 11.57
C ILE A 223 5.65 20.64 12.28
N ASP A 224 5.43 20.54 13.58
CA ASP A 224 5.31 21.71 14.45
C ASP A 224 6.72 22.23 14.77
N GLY A 225 7.04 23.43 14.29
CA GLY A 225 8.38 24.02 14.43
C GLY A 225 8.76 24.37 15.89
N MET A 226 7.77 24.55 16.77
CA MET A 226 8.02 24.85 18.17
C MET A 226 8.36 23.60 18.98
N THR A 227 7.65 22.52 18.73
CA THR A 227 7.85 21.25 19.44
C THR A 227 8.80 20.30 18.73
N GLN A 228 9.16 20.60 17.46
CA GLN A 228 10.01 19.79 16.58
C GLN A 228 9.47 18.34 16.48
N SER A 229 8.16 18.18 16.44
CA SER A 229 7.49 16.89 16.37
C SER A 229 6.43 16.90 15.25
N TYR A 230 5.98 15.72 14.86
CA TYR A 230 4.86 15.63 13.92
C TYR A 230 3.60 16.19 14.54
N LYS A 231 3.00 17.20 13.87
CA LYS A 231 1.84 17.96 14.36
C LYS A 231 0.59 17.10 14.54
N ASN A 232 0.42 16.10 13.72
CA ASN A 232 -0.79 15.28 13.64
C ASN A 232 -0.62 13.87 14.22
N PHE A 233 0.46 13.62 14.99
CA PHE A 233 0.66 12.41 15.76
C PHE A 233 0.80 12.69 17.26
N PRO A 234 0.32 11.75 18.09
CA PRO A 234 -0.50 10.59 17.75
C PRO A 234 -1.87 11.01 17.21
N CYS A 235 -2.54 10.10 16.48
CA CYS A 235 -3.87 10.34 15.95
C CYS A 235 -4.77 9.11 16.08
N TRP A 236 -6.07 9.36 16.10
CA TRP A 236 -7.10 8.34 16.33
C TRP A 236 -8.23 8.45 15.33
N ILE A 237 -8.79 7.32 14.94
CA ILE A 237 -10.11 7.28 14.35
C ILE A 237 -11.14 7.27 15.49
N ILE A 238 -12.04 8.22 15.48
CA ILE A 238 -13.14 8.33 16.43
C ILE A 238 -14.41 7.89 15.70
N MET A 239 -15.21 7.06 16.34
CA MET A 239 -16.49 6.63 15.81
C MET A 239 -17.53 6.54 16.92
N ASP A 240 -18.78 6.58 16.55
CA ASP A 240 -19.88 6.37 17.48
C ASP A 240 -20.53 4.97 17.32
N ARG A 241 -21.54 4.69 18.14
CA ARG A 241 -22.29 3.44 18.07
C ARG A 241 -22.85 3.16 16.66
N GLN A 242 -23.34 4.17 15.95
CA GLN A 242 -23.94 4.01 14.62
C GLN A 242 -22.91 3.48 13.61
N GLY A 243 -21.72 4.06 13.63
CA GLY A 243 -20.61 3.61 12.79
C GLY A 243 -20.20 2.18 13.14
N ARG A 244 -20.11 1.87 14.45
CA ARG A 244 -19.67 0.55 14.90
C ARG A 244 -20.68 -0.57 14.65
N GLU A 245 -21.99 -0.27 14.77
CA GLU A 245 -23.07 -1.21 14.47
C GLU A 245 -23.27 -1.44 12.97
N LYS A 246 -22.84 -0.50 12.14
CA LYS A 246 -23.12 -0.54 10.69
C LYS A 246 -21.92 -1.02 9.85
N TYR A 247 -20.71 -0.67 10.24
CA TYR A 247 -19.53 -0.90 9.40
C TYR A 247 -18.51 -1.82 10.06
N PRO A 248 -17.87 -2.69 9.26
CA PRO A 248 -16.75 -3.49 9.75
C PRO A 248 -15.52 -2.59 10.01
N PHE A 249 -14.60 -3.08 10.85
CA PHE A 249 -13.30 -2.45 11.06
C PHE A 249 -12.19 -3.51 11.06
N GLY A 250 -11.46 -3.61 9.98
CA GLY A 250 -10.56 -4.75 9.77
C GLY A 250 -11.34 -6.05 9.69
N SER A 251 -10.99 -6.99 10.54
CA SER A 251 -11.70 -8.27 10.72
C SER A 251 -12.83 -8.20 11.78
N VAL A 252 -12.97 -7.08 12.48
CA VAL A 252 -14.00 -6.90 13.50
C VAL A 252 -15.33 -6.60 12.83
N MET A 253 -16.30 -7.49 12.98
CA MET A 253 -17.59 -7.36 12.31
C MET A 253 -18.47 -6.26 12.91
N PRO A 254 -19.45 -5.74 12.15
CA PRO A 254 -20.40 -4.75 12.66
C PRO A 254 -21.09 -5.24 13.94
N GLY A 255 -21.12 -4.39 14.95
CA GLY A 255 -21.74 -4.65 16.25
C GLY A 255 -20.87 -5.37 17.28
N ASP A 256 -19.77 -6.00 16.86
CA ASP A 256 -18.84 -6.64 17.79
C ASP A 256 -18.01 -5.58 18.57
N ASP A 257 -17.65 -5.89 19.80
CA ASP A 257 -16.68 -5.07 20.53
C ASP A 257 -15.27 -5.24 19.94
N PHE A 258 -14.46 -4.20 20.07
CA PHE A 258 -13.05 -4.30 19.69
C PHE A 258 -12.31 -5.27 20.62
N PRO A 259 -11.39 -6.09 20.09
CA PRO A 259 -10.47 -6.85 20.93
C PRO A 259 -9.65 -5.93 21.84
N ASP A 260 -9.20 -6.46 22.97
CA ASP A 260 -8.32 -5.77 23.90
C ASP A 260 -7.07 -5.24 23.17
N GLY A 261 -6.72 -3.99 23.47
CA GLY A 261 -5.55 -3.33 22.84
C GLY A 261 -5.81 -2.72 21.46
N VAL A 262 -7.01 -2.86 20.86
CA VAL A 262 -7.36 -2.24 19.57
C VAL A 262 -8.15 -0.96 19.77
N GLY A 263 -9.26 -1.01 20.48
CA GLY A 263 -10.17 0.10 20.63
C GLY A 263 -10.44 0.47 22.09
N VAL A 264 -10.67 1.75 22.32
CA VAL A 264 -11.10 2.31 23.59
C VAL A 264 -12.58 2.71 23.48
N LYS A 265 -13.40 2.31 24.47
CA LYS A 265 -14.84 2.58 24.53
C LYS A 265 -15.16 3.50 25.71
N ALA A 266 -16.06 4.46 25.49
CA ALA A 266 -16.49 5.39 26.52
C ALA A 266 -17.94 5.82 26.32
N ALA A 267 -18.61 6.21 27.41
CA ALA A 267 -19.99 6.68 27.36
C ALA A 267 -20.12 8.11 26.83
N THR A 268 -19.08 8.92 26.96
CA THR A 268 -19.06 10.32 26.49
C THR A 268 -17.77 10.63 25.73
N LEU A 269 -17.80 11.66 24.88
CA LEU A 269 -16.60 12.17 24.19
C LEU A 269 -15.54 12.67 25.17
N ALA A 270 -15.94 13.28 26.28
CA ALA A 270 -15.01 13.77 27.31
C ALA A 270 -14.30 12.62 28.04
N GLU A 271 -15.02 11.56 28.37
CA GLU A 271 -14.43 10.33 28.91
C GLU A 271 -13.49 9.65 27.89
N LEU A 272 -13.91 9.58 26.62
CA LEU A 272 -13.09 9.03 25.56
C LEU A 272 -11.79 9.80 25.41
N ALA A 273 -11.88 11.13 25.32
CA ALA A 273 -10.73 12.03 25.21
C ALA A 273 -9.74 11.84 26.36
N ALA A 274 -10.25 11.73 27.60
CA ALA A 274 -9.42 11.50 28.79
C ALA A 274 -8.69 10.14 28.71
N LYS A 275 -9.38 9.08 28.25
CA LYS A 275 -8.79 7.73 28.12
C LYS A 275 -7.66 7.66 27.07
N ILE A 276 -7.76 8.44 26.00
CA ILE A 276 -6.79 8.40 24.89
C ILE A 276 -5.81 9.58 24.91
N GLY A 277 -5.88 10.46 25.92
CA GLY A 277 -4.94 11.58 26.04
C GLY A 277 -5.14 12.71 25.01
N VAL A 278 -6.35 12.87 24.49
CA VAL A 278 -6.72 13.91 23.52
C VAL A 278 -7.34 15.11 24.24
N ASP A 279 -7.14 16.32 23.71
CA ASP A 279 -7.83 17.52 24.21
C ASP A 279 -9.35 17.37 24.08
N ALA A 280 -10.03 17.27 25.22
CA ALA A 280 -11.46 17.05 25.28
C ALA A 280 -12.29 18.23 24.71
N HIS A 281 -11.82 19.46 24.91
CA HIS A 281 -12.48 20.64 24.36
C HIS A 281 -12.31 20.69 22.82
N GLY A 282 -11.09 20.43 22.36
CA GLY A 282 -10.79 20.34 20.94
C GLY A 282 -11.61 19.25 20.23
N LEU A 283 -11.73 18.07 20.85
CA LEU A 283 -12.52 16.96 20.31
C LEU A 283 -14.02 17.32 20.25
N ALA A 284 -14.59 17.85 21.32
CA ALA A 284 -16.00 18.25 21.36
C ALA A 284 -16.33 19.30 20.28
N ALA A 285 -15.52 20.34 20.18
CA ALA A 285 -15.70 21.39 19.15
C ALA A 285 -15.57 20.85 17.71
N THR A 286 -14.66 19.89 17.51
CA THR A 286 -14.47 19.25 16.19
C THR A 286 -15.67 18.38 15.81
N VAL A 287 -16.19 17.59 16.76
CA VAL A 287 -17.37 16.75 16.54
C VAL A 287 -18.60 17.62 16.26
N ASP A 288 -18.79 18.70 17.02
CA ASP A 288 -19.91 19.64 16.82
C ASP A 288 -19.88 20.27 15.43
N THR A 289 -18.73 20.78 15.01
CA THR A 289 -18.53 21.35 13.68
C THR A 289 -18.79 20.31 12.58
N PHE A 290 -18.22 19.10 12.71
CA PHE A 290 -18.41 18.02 11.76
C PHE A 290 -19.88 17.58 11.65
N ASN A 291 -20.59 17.52 12.77
CA ASN A 291 -22.00 17.16 12.78
C ASN A 291 -22.84 18.21 12.03
N GLY A 292 -22.51 19.50 12.14
CA GLY A 292 -23.13 20.55 11.32
C GLY A 292 -22.89 20.37 9.82
N TYR A 293 -21.72 19.88 9.41
CA TYR A 293 -21.46 19.55 8.02
C TYR A 293 -22.27 18.34 7.53
N CYS A 294 -22.55 17.39 8.41
CA CYS A 294 -23.39 16.25 8.07
C CYS A 294 -24.84 16.65 7.76
N GLU A 295 -25.37 17.69 8.43
CA GLU A 295 -26.72 18.21 8.16
C GLU A 295 -26.81 18.86 6.77
N THR A 296 -25.80 19.62 6.38
CA THR A 296 -25.75 20.30 5.07
C THR A 296 -25.26 19.41 3.94
N GLY A 297 -24.55 18.34 4.26
CA GLY A 297 -23.88 17.47 3.29
C GLY A 297 -22.59 18.04 2.71
N GLU A 298 -22.07 19.14 3.27
CA GLU A 298 -20.88 19.86 2.80
C GLU A 298 -19.85 20.02 3.92
N ASP A 299 -18.70 19.33 3.79
CA ASP A 299 -17.53 19.52 4.65
C ASP A 299 -16.70 20.71 4.15
N ARG A 300 -16.82 21.84 4.85
CA ARG A 300 -16.15 23.09 4.48
C ARG A 300 -14.68 23.13 4.83
N ASP A 301 -14.23 22.29 5.78
CA ASP A 301 -12.83 22.24 6.19
C ASP A 301 -11.95 21.47 5.19
N PHE A 302 -12.41 20.29 4.76
CA PHE A 302 -11.60 19.39 3.96
C PHE A 302 -12.29 18.83 2.72
N GLN A 303 -13.52 19.25 2.42
CA GLN A 303 -14.31 18.83 1.25
C GLN A 303 -14.51 17.30 1.19
N ARG A 304 -14.71 16.65 2.35
CA ARG A 304 -14.93 15.22 2.44
C ARG A 304 -16.23 14.82 1.70
N GLY A 305 -16.12 13.80 0.84
CA GLY A 305 -17.24 13.29 0.04
C GLY A 305 -17.47 14.01 -1.28
N THR A 306 -16.62 14.98 -1.68
CA THR A 306 -16.69 15.64 -3.00
C THR A 306 -15.98 14.85 -4.08
N TYR A 307 -15.04 13.96 -3.71
CA TYR A 307 -14.30 13.17 -4.68
C TYR A 307 -14.95 11.80 -4.91
N PRO A 308 -15.24 11.44 -6.20
CA PRO A 308 -15.85 10.14 -6.53
C PRO A 308 -15.09 8.94 -5.97
N TRP A 309 -13.76 9.02 -5.91
CA TRP A 309 -12.93 7.96 -5.36
C TRP A 309 -13.22 7.70 -3.87
N GLY A 310 -13.39 8.75 -3.07
CA GLY A 310 -13.71 8.63 -1.64
C GLY A 310 -15.09 8.02 -1.42
N ALA A 311 -16.08 8.46 -2.21
CA ALA A 311 -17.42 7.89 -2.17
C ALA A 311 -17.43 6.39 -2.49
N MET A 312 -16.59 5.98 -3.45
CA MET A 312 -16.44 4.59 -3.87
C MET A 312 -15.74 3.73 -2.82
N MET A 313 -14.60 4.17 -2.28
CA MET A 313 -13.73 3.36 -1.42
C MET A 313 -14.19 3.26 0.02
N CYS A 314 -14.73 4.34 0.56
CA CYS A 314 -15.14 4.43 1.98
C CYS A 314 -16.43 5.22 2.18
N GLY A 315 -17.26 5.37 1.14
CA GLY A 315 -18.58 5.94 1.25
C GLY A 315 -19.66 4.88 1.41
N ASP A 316 -20.79 5.27 1.99
CA ASP A 316 -22.00 4.46 2.01
C ASP A 316 -23.03 5.11 1.08
N PRO A 317 -23.40 4.46 -0.05
CA PRO A 317 -24.37 5.00 -1.01
C PRO A 317 -25.75 5.27 -0.40
N LYS A 318 -26.08 4.59 0.71
CA LYS A 318 -27.34 4.76 1.43
C LYS A 318 -27.33 5.98 2.35
N GLN A 319 -26.15 6.48 2.69
CA GLN A 319 -25.99 7.67 3.53
C GLN A 319 -26.32 8.94 2.72
N LYS A 320 -27.20 9.79 3.27
CA LYS A 320 -27.62 11.04 2.65
C LYS A 320 -27.46 12.20 3.64
N PRO A 321 -27.20 13.41 3.15
CA PRO A 321 -27.07 13.85 1.76
C PRO A 321 -25.72 13.50 1.10
N ASN A 322 -24.71 13.09 1.86
CA ASN A 322 -23.35 12.81 1.38
C ASN A 322 -22.90 11.41 1.83
N PRO A 323 -22.38 10.56 0.93
CA PRO A 323 -22.03 9.17 1.24
C PRO A 323 -20.89 9.01 2.26
N ASN A 324 -20.11 10.05 2.52
CA ASN A 324 -19.00 10.03 3.47
C ASN A 324 -19.28 10.80 4.78
N LEU A 325 -20.42 11.49 4.89
CA LEU A 325 -20.76 12.30 6.04
C LEU A 325 -21.91 11.68 6.85
N GLY A 326 -21.61 11.27 8.05
CA GLY A 326 -22.58 10.78 9.03
C GLY A 326 -22.19 11.29 10.42
N PRO A 327 -23.13 11.90 11.18
CA PRO A 327 -22.79 12.57 12.43
C PRO A 327 -22.33 11.60 13.51
N VAL A 328 -21.40 12.04 14.35
CA VAL A 328 -20.87 11.32 15.52
C VAL A 328 -21.66 11.79 16.76
N LEU A 329 -22.74 11.08 17.09
CA LEU A 329 -23.74 11.53 18.08
C LEU A 329 -24.11 10.51 19.15
N LYS A 330 -24.08 9.20 18.84
CA LYS A 330 -24.71 8.18 19.66
C LYS A 330 -23.71 7.39 20.50
N SER A 331 -23.84 7.50 21.81
CA SER A 331 -23.10 6.69 22.77
C SER A 331 -23.35 5.18 22.58
N PRO A 332 -22.37 4.29 22.86
CA PRO A 332 -20.99 4.62 23.22
C PRO A 332 -20.16 5.13 22.05
N PHE A 333 -19.10 5.87 22.40
CA PHE A 333 -18.08 6.34 21.48
C PHE A 333 -16.86 5.44 21.56
N TYR A 334 -16.15 5.33 20.44
CA TYR A 334 -14.97 4.47 20.30
C TYR A 334 -13.81 5.24 19.69
N ALA A 335 -12.61 4.88 20.09
CA ALA A 335 -11.37 5.37 19.48
C ALA A 335 -10.43 4.22 19.17
N VAL A 336 -9.82 4.25 18.00
CA VAL A 336 -8.72 3.35 17.62
C VAL A 336 -7.51 4.20 17.28
N GLU A 337 -6.37 3.91 17.93
CA GLU A 337 -5.11 4.58 17.60
C GLU A 337 -4.66 4.18 16.21
N LEU A 338 -4.27 5.18 15.42
CA LEU A 338 -3.72 4.97 14.11
C LEU A 338 -2.22 5.22 14.13
N HIS A 339 -1.49 4.27 13.57
CA HIS A 339 -0.04 4.32 13.54
C HIS A 339 0.47 4.69 12.16
N ARG A 340 1.58 5.43 12.13
CA ARG A 340 2.30 5.71 10.89
C ARG A 340 2.91 4.41 10.39
N MET A 341 2.64 4.11 9.12
CA MET A 341 3.21 2.96 8.41
C MET A 341 4.00 3.42 7.18
N ALA A 342 4.92 2.60 6.76
CA ALA A 342 5.52 2.71 5.44
C ALA A 342 4.46 2.58 4.33
N GLY A 343 4.71 3.17 3.20
CA GLY A 343 3.76 3.36 2.11
C GLY A 343 3.39 2.13 1.29
N GLY A 344 3.36 0.94 1.88
CA GLY A 344 2.85 -0.27 1.21
C GLY A 344 3.65 -0.71 -0.01
N GLY A 345 4.99 -0.66 0.07
CA GLY A 345 5.91 -0.98 -1.03
C GLY A 345 6.35 0.23 -1.84
N ILE A 346 5.87 1.43 -1.52
CA ILE A 346 6.24 2.67 -2.19
C ILE A 346 7.26 3.42 -1.34
N THR A 347 8.53 3.05 -1.48
CA THR A 347 9.59 3.66 -0.69
C THR A 347 10.07 5.00 -1.24
N SER A 348 10.69 5.80 -0.36
CA SER A 348 11.36 7.05 -0.70
C SER A 348 12.64 6.83 -1.49
N THR A 349 13.28 5.69 -1.33
CA THR A 349 14.63 5.42 -1.81
C THR A 349 14.63 4.21 -2.74
N GLY A 350 15.35 4.32 -3.84
CA GLY A 350 15.55 3.24 -4.81
C GLY A 350 16.77 3.49 -5.68
N ILE A 351 17.02 2.60 -6.61
CA ILE A 351 18.12 2.71 -7.56
C ILE A 351 17.75 3.67 -8.68
N LEU A 352 18.65 4.58 -9.02
CA LEU A 352 18.50 5.47 -10.17
C LEU A 352 18.53 4.63 -11.46
N ILE A 353 17.61 4.93 -12.37
CA ILE A 353 17.50 4.25 -13.68
C ILE A 353 17.39 5.26 -14.80
N ASP A 354 17.84 4.86 -15.99
CA ASP A 354 17.61 5.59 -17.23
C ASP A 354 16.28 5.23 -17.91
N GLU A 355 16.01 5.78 -19.10
CA GLU A 355 14.80 5.55 -19.88
C GLU A 355 14.64 4.09 -20.40
N HIS A 356 15.68 3.29 -20.32
CA HIS A 356 15.69 1.86 -20.64
C HIS A 356 15.62 0.97 -19.40
N CYS A 357 15.48 1.58 -18.22
CA CYS A 357 15.50 0.93 -16.91
C CYS A 357 16.85 0.27 -16.55
N ARG A 358 17.96 0.71 -17.16
CA ARG A 358 19.31 0.34 -16.72
C ARG A 358 19.65 1.09 -15.44
N ALA A 359 20.31 0.41 -14.50
CA ALA A 359 20.85 1.10 -13.32
C ALA A 359 21.91 2.12 -13.75
N VAL A 360 21.90 3.30 -13.11
CA VAL A 360 22.86 4.38 -13.38
C VAL A 360 23.87 4.44 -12.25
N GLY A 361 25.16 4.53 -12.60
CA GLY A 361 26.27 4.66 -11.66
C GLY A 361 26.49 6.09 -11.17
N TRP A 362 27.39 6.26 -10.23
CA TRP A 362 27.75 7.58 -9.66
C TRP A 362 28.50 8.50 -10.64
N ASP A 363 28.88 7.99 -11.80
CA ASP A 363 29.44 8.75 -12.93
C ASP A 363 28.37 9.16 -13.97
N ASP A 364 27.09 9.02 -13.61
CA ASP A 364 25.91 9.27 -14.44
C ASP A 364 25.85 8.42 -15.73
N LYS A 365 26.56 7.29 -15.75
CA LYS A 365 26.49 6.35 -16.86
C LYS A 365 25.72 5.09 -16.49
N PRO A 366 25.05 4.45 -17.48
CA PRO A 366 24.41 3.17 -17.25
C PRO A 366 25.45 2.09 -16.89
N ILE A 367 25.07 1.23 -15.94
CA ILE A 367 25.82 0.02 -15.62
C ILE A 367 25.37 -1.06 -16.62
N GLU A 368 26.27 -1.46 -17.49
CA GLU A 368 25.94 -2.44 -18.51
C GLU A 368 25.55 -3.79 -17.91
N GLY A 369 24.50 -4.40 -18.47
CA GLY A 369 23.97 -5.68 -18.00
C GLY A 369 23.13 -5.60 -16.71
N LEU A 370 22.89 -4.41 -16.13
CA LEU A 370 22.07 -4.26 -14.92
C LEU A 370 20.81 -3.41 -15.17
N TYR A 371 19.65 -4.00 -14.91
CA TYR A 371 18.34 -3.36 -15.01
C TYR A 371 17.63 -3.39 -13.65
N VAL A 372 16.79 -2.38 -13.41
CA VAL A 372 15.99 -2.32 -12.17
C VAL A 372 14.56 -1.92 -12.49
N ALA A 373 13.59 -2.66 -11.94
CA ALA A 373 12.19 -2.47 -12.27
C ALA A 373 11.30 -2.27 -11.03
N GLY A 374 10.19 -1.57 -11.24
CA GLY A 374 9.15 -1.36 -10.23
C GLY A 374 9.65 -0.58 -9.01
N ASN A 375 9.28 -1.04 -7.83
CA ASN A 375 9.61 -0.34 -6.57
C ASN A 375 11.07 -0.50 -6.11
N SER A 376 11.87 -1.29 -6.80
CA SER A 376 13.33 -1.31 -6.60
C SER A 376 14.01 -0.09 -7.23
N ALA A 377 13.39 0.51 -8.25
CA ALA A 377 13.86 1.76 -8.86
C ALA A 377 13.39 2.98 -8.09
N ALA A 378 14.19 4.04 -8.07
CA ALA A 378 13.83 5.33 -7.51
C ALA A 378 12.58 5.90 -8.19
N ARG A 379 11.70 6.53 -7.42
CA ARG A 379 10.40 7.03 -7.89
C ARG A 379 10.49 8.46 -8.47
N LEU A 380 11.48 8.68 -9.35
CA LEU A 380 11.68 9.98 -9.98
C LEU A 380 10.71 10.24 -11.15
N ASP A 381 10.28 9.17 -11.81
CA ASP A 381 9.30 9.17 -12.89
C ASP A 381 7.93 9.76 -12.48
N ASN A 382 7.63 9.73 -11.19
CA ASN A 382 6.40 10.24 -10.61
C ASN A 382 6.64 11.36 -9.58
N GLY A 383 7.88 11.74 -9.34
CA GLY A 383 8.26 12.70 -8.30
C GLY A 383 7.80 12.27 -6.91
N ALA A 384 7.41 13.24 -6.10
CA ALA A 384 6.89 13.01 -4.75
C ALA A 384 5.44 12.51 -4.72
N LEU A 385 4.75 12.51 -5.85
CA LEU A 385 3.31 12.24 -5.90
C LEU A 385 3.03 10.74 -5.86
N MET A 386 1.99 10.38 -5.14
CA MET A 386 1.42 9.03 -5.14
C MET A 386 0.12 8.99 -5.93
N GLN A 387 -0.04 7.94 -6.72
CA GLN A 387 -1.27 7.66 -7.48
C GLN A 387 -1.70 6.22 -7.29
N SER A 388 -3.00 5.96 -7.26
CA SER A 388 -3.53 4.60 -7.24
C SER A 388 -3.03 3.83 -8.47
N GLY A 389 -2.57 2.60 -8.25
CA GLY A 389 -2.05 1.72 -9.30
C GLY A 389 -0.61 1.99 -9.73
N ILE A 390 0.05 3.03 -9.22
CA ILE A 390 1.40 3.42 -9.67
C ILE A 390 2.43 2.29 -9.48
N THR A 391 2.36 1.53 -8.41
CA THR A 391 3.29 0.43 -8.13
C THR A 391 3.25 -0.65 -9.19
N ASN A 392 2.04 -1.11 -9.54
CA ASN A 392 1.85 -2.13 -10.57
C ASN A 392 2.17 -1.57 -11.97
N ALA A 393 1.74 -0.33 -12.26
CA ALA A 393 2.04 0.33 -13.53
C ALA A 393 3.55 0.45 -13.75
N ARG A 394 4.31 0.93 -12.74
CA ARG A 394 5.78 1.01 -12.83
C ARG A 394 6.41 -0.38 -13.01
N GLY A 395 5.98 -1.37 -12.23
CA GLY A 395 6.50 -2.74 -12.36
C GLY A 395 6.33 -3.32 -13.76
N ILE A 396 5.14 -3.16 -14.34
CA ILE A 396 4.83 -3.65 -15.69
C ILE A 396 5.59 -2.86 -16.76
N THR A 397 5.59 -1.52 -16.68
CA THR A 397 6.25 -0.65 -17.66
C THR A 397 7.76 -0.82 -17.63
N HIS A 398 8.38 -0.78 -16.43
CA HIS A 398 9.84 -0.97 -16.30
C HIS A 398 10.26 -2.37 -16.74
N GLY A 399 9.52 -3.42 -16.36
CA GLY A 399 9.81 -4.78 -16.83
C GLY A 399 9.73 -4.94 -18.34
N TYR A 400 8.74 -4.28 -18.97
CA TYR A 400 8.61 -4.24 -20.42
C TYR A 400 9.79 -3.52 -21.10
N LEU A 401 10.16 -2.32 -20.61
CA LEU A 401 11.26 -1.53 -21.18
C LEU A 401 12.61 -2.24 -21.01
N ALA A 402 12.90 -2.73 -19.81
CA ALA A 402 14.12 -3.49 -19.52
C ALA A 402 14.23 -4.73 -20.40
N GLY A 403 13.15 -5.52 -20.50
CA GLY A 403 13.14 -6.73 -21.32
C GLY A 403 13.33 -6.46 -22.81
N ARG A 404 12.72 -5.40 -23.33
CA ARG A 404 12.91 -5.00 -24.74
C ARG A 404 14.33 -4.54 -25.02
N HIS A 405 14.89 -3.69 -24.17
CA HIS A 405 16.25 -3.20 -24.30
C HIS A 405 17.26 -4.37 -24.22
N ALA A 406 17.15 -5.24 -23.23
CA ALA A 406 17.99 -6.43 -23.11
C ALA A 406 17.87 -7.37 -24.33
N ALA A 407 16.72 -7.41 -25.00
CA ALA A 407 16.50 -8.16 -26.22
C ALA A 407 17.03 -7.46 -27.49
N GLY A 408 17.62 -6.26 -27.37
CA GLY A 408 18.07 -5.46 -28.53
C GLY A 408 16.92 -4.95 -29.40
N LYS A 409 15.71 -4.77 -28.81
CA LYS A 409 14.53 -4.28 -29.53
C LYS A 409 14.23 -2.82 -29.14
N PRO A 410 13.88 -1.94 -30.10
CA PRO A 410 13.52 -0.57 -29.76
C PRO A 410 12.32 -0.54 -28.79
N SER A 411 12.31 0.40 -27.85
CA SER A 411 11.16 0.64 -27.00
C SER A 411 10.05 1.21 -27.87
N GLY A 412 9.04 0.45 -28.21
CA GLY A 412 7.96 0.88 -29.14
C GLY A 412 7.13 2.09 -28.67
N LEU A 413 7.46 2.68 -27.51
CA LEU A 413 6.81 3.85 -26.91
C LEU A 413 7.45 5.20 -27.33
N LEU A 414 8.67 5.22 -27.87
CA LEU A 414 9.43 6.44 -28.12
C LEU A 414 9.43 6.90 -29.60
N GLN A 415 8.64 6.28 -30.48
CA GLN A 415 8.60 6.63 -31.90
C GLN A 415 7.48 7.62 -32.30
N GLN A 416 6.68 8.13 -31.38
CA GLN A 416 5.89 9.30 -31.68
C GLN A 416 6.74 10.54 -31.35
N GLU A 417 7.36 11.12 -32.38
CA GLU A 417 7.76 12.52 -32.32
C GLU A 417 6.54 13.35 -31.91
N VAL A 418 6.54 13.83 -30.68
CA VAL A 418 5.62 14.87 -30.25
C VAL A 418 6.04 16.11 -31.02
N THR A 419 5.50 16.28 -32.22
CA THR A 419 5.65 17.54 -32.94
C THR A 419 5.00 18.62 -32.07
N ARG A 420 5.71 19.72 -31.83
CA ARG A 420 5.27 20.93 -31.09
C ARG A 420 3.97 21.58 -31.62
N GLN A 421 3.24 20.91 -32.52
CA GLN A 421 1.98 21.39 -33.13
C GLN A 421 0.74 20.77 -32.47
N SER A 422 0.89 19.93 -31.44
CA SER A 422 -0.24 19.27 -30.75
C SER A 422 -0.37 19.63 -29.26
N LEU A 423 0.19 20.78 -28.85
CA LEU A 423 -0.04 21.40 -27.54
C LEU A 423 -0.86 22.67 -27.69
#